data_fe2374fd46d6f18981f295bef4e17b6d
#
_entry.id   fe2374fd46d6f18981f295bef4e17b6d
#
_cell.length_a   1.000
_cell.length_b   1.000
_cell.length_c   1.000
_cell.angle_alpha   90.00
_cell.angle_beta   90.00
_cell.angle_gamma   90.00
#
_symmetry.space_group_name_H-M   'P 1'
#
loop_
_entity.id
_entity.type
_entity.pdbx_description
1 polymer ?
#
loop_
_entity_poly.entity_id
_entity_poly.type
_entity_poly.pdbx_seq_one_letter_code
_entity_poly.pdbx_strand_id
1 'polypeptide(L)'
;MRDLVVRGASETEIKLAADEIRGKLNPHPAGQMELNVPKLDGEVVAGMQHKYQETVLFFPSQGQTCHRYCTFCFRWAQFVGDKDLKMASTDAEKLHGYLQEHTEVTDLLVTGGDPMVMKTKNLVQYLEPLLQPEFDHIQTIRIGTKALTFWPYRFVTDKDADELIELFAKLVDA
;
A
#
# COMPACT_ATOMS: atom_id res chain seq x y z
N MET A 1 3.62 27.54 -8.70
CA MET A 1 3.79 27.21 -7.26
C MET A 1 4.60 28.30 -6.51
N ARG A 2 5.88 28.51 -6.82
CA ARG A 2 6.71 29.50 -6.12
C ARG A 2 6.05 30.88 -6.04
N ASP A 3 5.54 31.39 -7.14
CA ASP A 3 4.93 32.74 -7.21
C ASP A 3 3.65 32.85 -6.36
N LEU A 4 2.89 31.76 -6.23
CA LEU A 4 1.73 31.70 -5.32
C LEU A 4 2.17 31.86 -3.87
N VAL A 5 3.21 31.14 -3.47
CA VAL A 5 3.74 31.22 -2.11
C VAL A 5 4.32 32.61 -1.81
N VAL A 6 5.11 33.17 -2.74
CA VAL A 6 5.73 34.50 -2.59
C VAL A 6 4.70 35.63 -2.46
N ARG A 7 3.58 35.55 -3.19
CA ARG A 7 2.49 36.54 -3.09
C ARG A 7 1.53 36.32 -1.90
N GLY A 8 1.78 35.29 -1.07
CA GLY A 8 0.96 34.97 0.09
C GLY A 8 -0.41 34.38 -0.27
N ALA A 9 -0.47 33.58 -1.34
CA ALA A 9 -1.71 32.87 -1.72
C ALA A 9 -2.20 31.96 -0.58
N SER A 10 -3.51 31.78 -0.50
CA SER A 10 -4.13 30.90 0.49
C SER A 10 -3.74 29.43 0.28
N GLU A 11 -3.82 28.63 1.34
CA GLU A 11 -3.58 27.18 1.25
C GLU A 11 -4.47 26.49 0.21
N THR A 12 -5.71 26.97 0.06
CA THR A 12 -6.66 26.45 -0.94
C THR A 12 -6.17 26.74 -2.36
N GLU A 13 -5.70 27.95 -2.66
CA GLU A 13 -5.14 28.30 -3.97
C GLU A 13 -3.89 27.48 -4.29
N ILE A 14 -3.02 27.31 -3.28
CA ILE A 14 -1.81 26.49 -3.42
C ILE A 14 -2.16 25.04 -3.69
N LYS A 15 -3.16 24.49 -2.97
CA LYS A 15 -3.63 23.12 -3.16
C LYS A 15 -4.21 22.92 -4.56
N LEU A 16 -5.12 23.78 -5.01
CA LEU A 16 -5.72 23.71 -6.35
C LEU A 16 -4.66 23.75 -7.45
N ALA A 17 -3.69 24.64 -7.35
CA ALA A 17 -2.60 24.74 -8.32
C ALA A 17 -1.69 23.48 -8.28
N ALA A 18 -1.48 22.88 -7.10
CA ALA A 18 -0.73 21.64 -6.97
C ALA A 18 -1.48 20.47 -7.63
N ASP A 19 -2.79 20.38 -7.44
CA ASP A 19 -3.62 19.32 -8.00
C ASP A 19 -3.71 19.44 -9.53
N GLU A 20 -3.81 20.65 -10.07
CA GLU A 20 -3.72 20.89 -11.51
C GLU A 20 -2.38 20.42 -12.11
N ILE A 21 -1.27 20.74 -11.44
CA ILE A 21 0.06 20.30 -11.88
C ILE A 21 0.18 18.77 -11.81
N ARG A 22 -0.29 18.15 -10.74
CA ARG A 22 -0.28 16.68 -10.58
C ARG A 22 -1.07 16.01 -11.68
N GLY A 23 -2.28 16.49 -11.96
CA GLY A 23 -3.14 15.96 -13.01
C GLY A 23 -2.51 16.03 -14.42
N LYS A 24 -1.70 17.07 -14.68
CA LYS A 24 -0.96 17.19 -15.95
C LYS A 24 0.30 16.32 -16.03
N LEU A 25 1.02 16.18 -14.92
CA LEU A 25 2.27 15.41 -14.86
C LEU A 25 2.01 13.89 -14.84
N ASN A 26 1.01 13.48 -14.10
CA ASN A 26 0.74 12.07 -13.83
C ASN A 26 -0.73 11.88 -13.49
N PRO A 27 -1.60 11.82 -14.50
CA PRO A 27 -3.04 11.65 -14.29
C PRO A 27 -3.33 10.33 -13.60
N HIS A 28 -4.37 10.32 -12.75
CA HIS A 28 -4.83 9.10 -12.10
C HIS A 28 -5.34 8.12 -13.16
N PRO A 29 -4.90 6.86 -13.16
CA PRO A 29 -5.37 5.87 -14.12
C PRO A 29 -6.89 5.67 -14.05
N ALA A 30 -7.55 5.66 -15.20
CA ALA A 30 -8.99 5.45 -15.30
C ALA A 30 -9.39 4.09 -14.71
N GLY A 31 -10.47 4.05 -13.94
CA GLY A 31 -11.03 2.83 -13.39
C GLY A 31 -10.19 2.13 -12.31
N GLN A 32 -9.16 2.79 -11.78
CA GLN A 32 -8.27 2.17 -10.79
C GLN A 32 -9.00 1.77 -9.49
N MET A 33 -10.10 2.44 -9.16
CA MET A 33 -10.90 2.17 -7.96
C MET A 33 -11.92 1.04 -8.14
N GLU A 34 -12.19 0.64 -9.38
CA GLU A 34 -13.28 -0.28 -9.71
C GLU A 34 -12.78 -1.54 -10.43
N LEU A 35 -11.81 -1.34 -11.35
CA LEU A 35 -11.29 -2.43 -12.16
C LEU A 35 -10.38 -3.34 -11.34
N ASN A 36 -10.56 -4.63 -11.51
CA ASN A 36 -9.78 -5.68 -10.84
C ASN A 36 -9.91 -5.69 -9.30
N VAL A 37 -10.91 -5.02 -8.74
CA VAL A 37 -11.23 -5.15 -7.32
C VAL A 37 -11.98 -6.46 -7.11
N PRO A 38 -11.44 -7.40 -6.31
CA PRO A 38 -12.05 -8.71 -6.15
C PRO A 38 -13.28 -8.69 -5.24
N LYS A 39 -14.01 -9.80 -5.23
CA LYS A 39 -15.14 -10.04 -4.33
C LYS A 39 -14.93 -11.33 -3.57
N LEU A 40 -15.35 -11.35 -2.32
CA LEU A 40 -15.46 -12.53 -1.46
C LEU A 40 -16.92 -12.65 -1.03
N ASP A 41 -17.55 -13.79 -1.23
CA ASP A 41 -18.99 -14.01 -0.95
C ASP A 41 -19.93 -12.94 -1.56
N GLY A 42 -19.58 -12.42 -2.71
CA GLY A 42 -20.31 -11.35 -3.39
C GLY A 42 -20.05 -9.92 -2.87
N GLU A 43 -19.35 -9.77 -1.78
CA GLU A 43 -18.92 -8.48 -1.22
C GLU A 43 -17.57 -8.02 -1.78
N VAL A 44 -17.45 -6.73 -2.03
CA VAL A 44 -16.19 -6.12 -2.49
C VAL A 44 -15.11 -6.23 -1.42
N VAL A 45 -13.95 -6.77 -1.78
CA VAL A 45 -12.75 -6.75 -0.92
C VAL A 45 -12.00 -5.44 -1.15
N ALA A 46 -12.37 -4.43 -0.37
CA ALA A 46 -11.77 -3.11 -0.48
C ALA A 46 -10.25 -3.16 -0.22
N GLY A 47 -9.49 -2.32 -0.91
CA GLY A 47 -8.04 -2.26 -0.75
C GLY A 47 -7.30 -3.45 -1.36
N MET A 48 -7.92 -4.19 -2.26
CA MET A 48 -7.27 -5.25 -3.02
C MET A 48 -7.43 -5.04 -4.53
N GLN A 49 -6.47 -5.52 -5.29
CA GLN A 49 -6.57 -5.67 -6.75
C GLN A 49 -6.04 -7.05 -7.16
N HIS A 50 -6.84 -7.77 -7.96
CA HIS A 50 -6.50 -9.07 -8.51
C HIS A 50 -6.73 -9.03 -10.02
N LYS A 51 -5.67 -8.75 -10.77
CA LYS A 51 -5.70 -8.66 -12.24
C LYS A 51 -5.12 -9.89 -12.90
N TYR A 52 -4.07 -10.44 -12.35
CA TYR A 52 -3.34 -11.61 -12.87
C TYR A 52 -3.60 -12.77 -11.94
N GLN A 53 -3.77 -13.95 -12.50
CA GLN A 53 -4.19 -15.15 -11.77
C GLN A 53 -3.34 -15.42 -10.52
N GLU A 54 -2.02 -15.23 -10.61
CA GLU A 54 -1.09 -15.58 -9.54
C GLU A 54 -0.81 -14.42 -8.58
N THR A 55 -1.20 -13.19 -8.91
CA THR A 55 -0.74 -12.00 -8.16
C THR A 55 -1.87 -11.15 -7.64
N VAL A 56 -1.90 -10.96 -6.33
CA VAL A 56 -2.77 -10.02 -5.63
C VAL A 56 -1.98 -8.84 -5.08
N LEU A 57 -2.53 -7.65 -5.22
CA LEU A 57 -2.06 -6.42 -4.57
C LEU A 57 -2.93 -6.10 -3.37
N PHE A 58 -2.31 -5.78 -2.25
CA PHE A 58 -3.00 -5.33 -1.04
C PHE A 58 -2.51 -3.94 -0.60
N PHE A 59 -3.46 -3.10 -0.24
CA PHE A 59 -3.26 -1.69 0.14
C PHE A 59 -3.71 -1.48 1.59
N PRO A 60 -2.84 -1.74 2.58
CA PRO A 60 -3.19 -1.51 3.99
C PRO A 60 -3.39 -0.02 4.25
N SER A 61 -4.47 0.35 4.93
CA SER A 61 -4.81 1.75 5.20
C SER A 61 -3.73 2.50 5.98
N GLN A 62 -3.06 1.81 6.91
CA GLN A 62 -1.98 2.37 7.72
C GLN A 62 -0.71 2.64 6.90
N GLY A 63 -0.56 1.98 5.75
CA GLY A 63 0.57 2.14 4.81
C GLY A 63 0.34 3.15 3.70
N GLN A 64 -0.75 3.95 3.76
CA GLN A 64 -1.09 4.91 2.70
C GLN A 64 -0.46 6.30 2.89
N THR A 65 0.67 6.37 3.55
CA THR A 65 1.58 7.54 3.58
C THR A 65 2.84 7.18 2.80
N CYS A 66 3.54 8.17 2.25
CA CYS A 66 4.79 7.91 1.55
C CYS A 66 5.84 8.96 1.92
N HIS A 67 7.11 8.54 1.94
CA HIS A 67 8.25 9.43 2.22
C HIS A 67 8.47 10.45 1.12
N ARG A 68 7.98 10.20 -0.08
CA ARG A 68 8.26 11.01 -1.24
C ARG A 68 7.15 10.93 -2.29
N TYR A 69 6.91 12.05 -2.98
CA TYR A 69 6.16 12.10 -4.22
C TYR A 69 7.09 11.86 -5.42
N CYS A 70 7.06 10.66 -5.99
CA CYS A 70 7.79 10.37 -7.23
C CYS A 70 7.01 10.90 -8.44
N THR A 71 7.67 11.53 -9.40
CA THR A 71 7.01 12.13 -10.58
C THR A 71 6.26 11.11 -11.45
N PHE A 72 6.67 9.85 -11.40
CA PHE A 72 6.04 8.73 -12.11
C PHE A 72 5.06 7.90 -11.24
N CYS A 73 4.72 8.38 -10.03
CA CYS A 73 3.85 7.64 -9.12
C CYS A 73 2.39 7.71 -9.56
N PHE A 74 1.88 6.66 -10.19
CA PHE A 74 0.46 6.56 -10.56
C PHE A 74 -0.47 6.28 -9.36
N ARG A 75 0.10 6.05 -8.17
CA ARG A 75 -0.64 5.86 -6.90
C ARG A 75 -0.57 7.07 -5.96
N TRP A 76 -0.22 8.22 -6.47
CA TRP A 76 -0.10 9.45 -5.69
C TRP A 76 -1.38 9.81 -4.92
N ALA A 77 -2.56 9.46 -5.45
CA ALA A 77 -3.85 9.67 -4.80
C ALA A 77 -3.95 9.00 -3.42
N GLN A 78 -3.21 7.90 -3.20
CA GLN A 78 -3.23 7.17 -1.93
C GLN A 78 -2.74 8.01 -0.75
N PHE A 79 -1.87 9.00 -0.97
CA PHE A 79 -1.20 9.74 0.10
C PHE A 79 -1.31 11.28 0.00
N VAL A 80 -2.03 11.83 -0.99
CA VAL A 80 -2.23 13.30 -1.08
C VAL A 80 -3.53 13.78 -0.44
N GLY A 81 -4.31 12.89 0.18
CA GLY A 81 -5.55 13.22 0.89
C GLY A 81 -6.80 13.27 0.00
N ASP A 82 -6.72 12.74 -1.21
CA ASP A 82 -7.89 12.53 -2.06
C ASP A 82 -8.63 11.28 -1.58
N LYS A 83 -9.78 11.49 -0.94
CA LYS A 83 -10.58 10.41 -0.35
C LYS A 83 -11.29 9.57 -1.41
N ASP A 84 -11.66 10.16 -2.53
CA ASP A 84 -12.43 9.52 -3.59
C ASP A 84 -11.55 8.57 -4.43
N LEU A 85 -10.24 8.82 -4.44
CA LEU A 85 -9.27 8.03 -5.18
C LEU A 85 -8.40 7.13 -4.28
N LYS A 86 -8.69 7.07 -2.99
CA LYS A 86 -7.94 6.25 -2.03
C LYS A 86 -8.50 4.83 -1.96
N MET A 87 -7.72 3.87 -2.46
CA MET A 87 -7.98 2.43 -2.31
C MET A 87 -7.17 1.91 -1.11
N ALA A 88 -7.84 1.46 -0.06
CA ALA A 88 -7.16 0.91 1.11
C ALA A 88 -8.11 0.12 2.01
N SER A 89 -7.58 -0.82 2.79
CA SER A 89 -8.32 -1.60 3.77
C SER A 89 -7.57 -1.75 5.09
N THR A 90 -8.32 -1.87 6.18
CA THR A 90 -7.82 -2.34 7.49
C THR A 90 -8.23 -3.77 7.77
N ASP A 91 -8.99 -4.40 6.88
CA ASP A 91 -9.63 -5.69 7.06
C ASP A 91 -8.66 -6.82 6.70
N ALA A 92 -7.96 -7.32 7.72
CA ALA A 92 -7.06 -8.45 7.57
C ALA A 92 -7.82 -9.77 7.35
N GLU A 93 -9.01 -9.91 7.94
CA GLU A 93 -9.83 -11.12 7.83
C GLU A 93 -10.31 -11.31 6.38
N LYS A 94 -10.75 -10.24 5.73
CA LYS A 94 -11.12 -10.30 4.30
C LYS A 94 -9.92 -10.58 3.39
N LEU A 95 -8.73 -10.06 3.71
CA LEU A 95 -7.51 -10.41 2.99
C LEU A 95 -7.24 -11.91 3.09
N HIS A 96 -7.20 -12.43 4.31
CA HIS A 96 -6.88 -13.84 4.55
C HIS A 96 -7.96 -14.77 3.99
N GLY A 97 -9.25 -14.47 4.22
CA GLY A 97 -10.34 -15.26 3.63
C GLY A 97 -10.28 -15.32 2.10
N TYR A 98 -9.96 -14.18 1.47
CA TYR A 98 -9.78 -14.15 0.01
C TYR A 98 -8.63 -15.04 -0.46
N LEU A 99 -7.47 -14.96 0.22
CA LEU A 99 -6.30 -15.78 -0.14
C LEU A 99 -6.53 -17.27 0.12
N GLN A 100 -7.30 -17.65 1.16
CA GLN A 100 -7.66 -19.06 1.42
C GLN A 100 -8.55 -19.66 0.33
N GLU A 101 -9.49 -18.87 -0.22
CA GLU A 101 -10.37 -19.32 -1.29
C GLU A 101 -9.70 -19.36 -2.67
N HIS A 102 -8.66 -18.54 -2.87
CA HIS A 102 -7.97 -18.34 -4.13
C HIS A 102 -6.56 -18.93 -4.11
N THR A 103 -6.49 -20.27 -4.11
CA THR A 103 -5.22 -21.02 -4.06
C THR A 103 -4.35 -20.89 -5.31
N GLU A 104 -4.89 -20.32 -6.40
CA GLU A 104 -4.13 -19.92 -7.59
C GLU A 104 -3.24 -18.70 -7.34
N VAL A 105 -3.49 -17.92 -6.27
CA VAL A 105 -2.66 -16.78 -5.89
C VAL A 105 -1.40 -17.29 -5.20
N THR A 106 -0.26 -17.10 -5.83
CA THR A 106 1.05 -17.50 -5.29
C THR A 106 1.93 -16.32 -4.89
N ASP A 107 1.49 -15.09 -5.20
CA ASP A 107 2.27 -13.86 -5.04
C ASP A 107 1.41 -12.74 -4.46
N LEU A 108 1.73 -12.33 -3.24
CA LEU A 108 1.10 -11.20 -2.58
C LEU A 108 2.03 -9.98 -2.59
N LEU A 109 1.60 -8.87 -3.22
CA LEU A 109 2.29 -7.60 -3.17
C LEU A 109 1.60 -6.63 -2.19
N VAL A 110 2.20 -6.39 -1.04
CA VAL A 110 1.79 -5.33 -0.10
C VAL A 110 2.37 -4.00 -0.57
N THR A 111 1.49 -3.04 -0.86
CA THR A 111 1.88 -1.77 -1.48
C THR A 111 0.94 -0.63 -1.06
N GLY A 112 1.04 0.53 -1.71
CA GLY A 112 0.19 1.69 -1.42
C GLY A 112 0.95 3.00 -1.56
N GLY A 113 1.00 3.80 -0.51
CA GLY A 113 1.97 4.86 -0.33
C GLY A 113 3.35 4.24 -0.09
N ASP A 114 3.60 3.83 1.15
CA ASP A 114 4.76 2.99 1.51
C ASP A 114 4.41 2.12 2.72
N PRO A 115 4.36 0.79 2.59
CA PRO A 115 4.00 -0.11 3.69
C PRO A 115 4.93 0.00 4.91
N MET A 116 6.20 0.41 4.73
CA MET A 116 7.15 0.51 5.84
C MET A 116 6.90 1.69 6.76
N VAL A 117 5.98 2.60 6.44
CA VAL A 117 5.53 3.64 7.40
C VAL A 117 4.63 3.05 8.50
N MET A 118 4.13 1.85 8.31
CA MET A 118 3.36 1.15 9.33
C MET A 118 4.24 0.75 10.52
N LYS A 119 3.62 0.73 11.70
CA LYS A 119 4.24 0.05 12.85
C LYS A 119 4.30 -1.45 12.58
N THR A 120 5.30 -2.13 13.12
CA THR A 120 5.50 -3.57 12.95
C THR A 120 4.26 -4.38 13.33
N LYS A 121 3.57 -4.03 14.41
CA LYS A 121 2.32 -4.68 14.82
C LYS A 121 1.23 -4.73 13.74
N ASN A 122 1.18 -3.72 12.84
CA ASN A 122 0.23 -3.71 11.75
C ASN A 122 0.68 -4.66 10.61
N LEU A 123 1.99 -4.76 10.36
CA LEU A 123 2.54 -5.72 9.42
C LEU A 123 2.33 -7.17 9.92
N VAL A 124 2.56 -7.43 11.19
CA VAL A 124 2.29 -8.72 11.85
C VAL A 124 0.85 -9.16 11.61
N GLN A 125 -0.12 -8.27 11.80
CA GLN A 125 -1.54 -8.57 11.59
C GLN A 125 -1.85 -9.09 10.17
N TYR A 126 -1.17 -8.57 9.15
CA TYR A 126 -1.39 -8.98 7.76
C TYR A 126 -0.53 -10.16 7.32
N LEU A 127 0.70 -10.26 7.82
CA LEU A 127 1.70 -11.16 7.26
C LEU A 127 1.93 -12.43 8.10
N GLU A 128 1.90 -12.35 9.44
CA GLU A 128 2.17 -13.51 10.27
C GLU A 128 1.15 -14.66 10.10
N PRO A 129 -0.17 -14.39 9.90
CA PRO A 129 -1.12 -15.46 9.60
C PRO A 129 -0.81 -16.25 8.31
N LEU A 130 -0.11 -15.62 7.35
CA LEU A 130 0.28 -16.29 6.10
C LEU A 130 1.33 -17.40 6.28
N LEU A 131 1.87 -17.55 7.48
CA LEU A 131 2.77 -18.65 7.86
C LEU A 131 2.03 -19.95 8.26
N GLN A 132 0.69 -19.92 8.25
CA GLN A 132 -0.11 -21.10 8.57
C GLN A 132 -0.26 -22.01 7.33
N PRO A 133 -0.42 -23.34 7.52
CA PRO A 133 -0.47 -24.29 6.42
C PRO A 133 -1.55 -24.02 5.36
N GLU A 134 -2.64 -23.38 5.72
CA GLU A 134 -3.69 -22.98 4.78
C GLU A 134 -3.24 -21.97 3.73
N PHE A 135 -2.07 -21.36 3.92
CA PHE A 135 -1.46 -20.40 2.98
C PHE A 135 -0.19 -20.92 2.29
N ASP A 136 0.11 -22.23 2.36
CA ASP A 136 1.30 -22.83 1.72
C ASP A 136 1.40 -22.58 0.21
N HIS A 137 0.29 -22.20 -0.44
CA HIS A 137 0.27 -21.81 -1.84
C HIS A 137 0.87 -20.41 -2.09
N ILE A 138 0.98 -19.56 -1.07
CA ILE A 138 1.64 -18.24 -1.17
C ILE A 138 3.15 -18.43 -1.13
N GLN A 139 3.77 -18.43 -2.29
CA GLN A 139 5.21 -18.67 -2.46
C GLN A 139 6.04 -17.39 -2.35
N THR A 140 5.42 -16.23 -2.57
CA THR A 140 6.13 -14.95 -2.61
C THR A 140 5.34 -13.86 -1.91
N ILE A 141 5.95 -13.21 -0.92
CA ILE A 141 5.44 -11.98 -0.32
C ILE A 141 6.38 -10.84 -0.71
N ARG A 142 5.84 -9.85 -1.41
CA ARG A 142 6.58 -8.66 -1.82
C ARG A 142 6.09 -7.45 -1.06
N ILE A 143 7.02 -6.58 -0.66
CA ILE A 143 6.72 -5.32 0.00
C ILE A 143 7.27 -4.18 -0.85
N GLY A 144 6.39 -3.38 -1.44
CA GLY A 144 6.75 -2.24 -2.27
C GLY A 144 7.14 -1.03 -1.42
N THR A 145 8.41 -0.81 -1.20
CA THR A 145 8.89 0.27 -0.33
C THR A 145 10.04 1.08 -0.92
N LYS A 146 10.15 2.34 -0.50
CA LYS A 146 11.30 3.23 -0.68
C LYS A 146 12.02 3.52 0.65
N ALA A 147 11.60 2.92 1.75
CA ALA A 147 12.15 3.20 3.08
C ALA A 147 13.65 2.85 3.16
N LEU A 148 14.13 1.82 2.47
CA LEU A 148 15.55 1.51 2.41
C LEU A 148 16.43 2.71 1.95
N THR A 149 15.89 3.56 1.08
CA THR A 149 16.59 4.74 0.58
C THR A 149 16.32 5.99 1.40
N PHE A 150 15.06 6.21 1.80
CA PHE A 150 14.65 7.49 2.39
C PHE A 150 14.53 7.45 3.91
N TRP A 151 14.44 6.26 4.50
CA TRP A 151 14.34 6.07 5.94
C TRP A 151 14.99 4.75 6.40
N PRO A 152 16.32 4.57 6.19
CA PRO A 152 17.01 3.33 6.57
C PRO A 152 16.96 3.05 8.08
N TYR A 153 16.81 4.09 8.90
CA TYR A 153 16.65 3.98 10.37
C TYR A 153 15.44 3.11 10.76
N ARG A 154 14.43 2.98 9.88
CA ARG A 154 13.28 2.09 10.05
C ARG A 154 13.68 0.64 10.34
N PHE A 155 14.83 0.23 9.81
CA PHE A 155 15.33 -1.15 9.92
C PHE A 155 16.44 -1.31 10.95
N VAL A 156 16.91 -0.23 11.57
CA VAL A 156 18.13 -0.27 12.40
C VAL A 156 17.90 0.32 13.80
N THR A 157 17.23 1.48 13.91
CA THR A 157 17.16 2.25 15.17
C THR A 157 15.76 2.68 15.58
N ASP A 158 14.75 2.46 14.78
CA ASP A 158 13.38 2.74 15.18
C ASP A 158 12.98 1.83 16.34
N LYS A 159 12.03 2.28 17.15
CA LYS A 159 11.63 1.59 18.39
C LYS A 159 11.18 0.15 18.20
N ASP A 160 10.65 -0.19 17.02
CA ASP A 160 10.15 -1.50 16.64
C ASP A 160 10.95 -2.13 15.48
N ALA A 161 12.22 -1.69 15.30
CA ALA A 161 13.11 -2.19 14.25
C ALA A 161 13.44 -3.68 14.45
N ASP A 162 13.79 -4.06 15.66
CA ASP A 162 14.14 -5.47 15.99
C ASP A 162 12.94 -6.39 15.73
N GLU A 163 11.73 -5.99 16.18
CA GLU A 163 10.49 -6.75 15.91
C GLU A 163 10.21 -6.88 14.41
N LEU A 164 10.53 -5.83 13.62
CA LEU A 164 10.37 -5.86 12.17
C LEU A 164 11.31 -6.86 11.52
N ILE A 165 12.57 -6.88 11.94
CA ILE A 165 13.57 -7.82 11.42
C ILE A 165 13.21 -9.25 11.82
N GLU A 166 12.74 -9.47 13.04
CA GLU A 166 12.25 -10.78 13.48
C GLU A 166 11.06 -11.28 12.64
N LEU A 167 10.11 -10.39 12.33
CA LEU A 167 8.99 -10.72 11.41
C LEU A 167 9.52 -11.16 10.05
N PHE A 168 10.45 -10.40 9.47
CA PHE A 168 11.02 -10.75 8.17
C PHE A 168 11.82 -12.04 8.19
N ALA A 169 12.57 -12.31 9.25
CA ALA A 169 13.27 -13.57 9.42
C ALA A 169 12.28 -14.75 9.43
N LYS A 170 11.21 -14.68 10.21
CA LYS A 170 10.14 -15.70 10.22
C LYS A 170 9.55 -15.95 8.84
N LEU A 171 9.30 -14.88 8.06
CA LEU A 171 8.71 -14.98 6.72
C LEU A 171 9.67 -15.56 5.68
N VAL A 172 10.99 -15.46 5.89
CA VAL A 172 12.01 -16.02 4.99
C VAL A 172 12.32 -17.47 5.32
N ASP A 173 12.22 -17.85 6.59
CA ASP A 173 12.53 -19.20 7.08
C ASP A 173 11.35 -20.19 6.88
N ALA A 174 10.16 -19.68 6.55
CA ALA A 174 8.95 -20.49 6.31
C ALA A 174 8.82 -20.87 4.83
#